data_69a6352c7fb1055f0b35cb66e80641e1
#
_entry.id   69a6352c7fb1055f0b35cb66e80641e1
#
_cell.length_a   1.000
_cell.length_b   1.000
_cell.length_c   1.000
_cell.angle_alpha   90.00
_cell.angle_beta   90.00
_cell.angle_gamma   90.00
#
_symmetry.space_group_name_H-M   'P 1'
#
loop_
_entity.id
_entity.type
_entity.pdbx_description
1 polymer ?
#
loop_
_entity_poly.entity_id
_entity_poly.type
_entity_poly.pdbx_seq_one_letter_code
_entity_poly.pdbx_strand_id
1 'polypeptide(L)'
;MEPLRGWGPRKERLKAHVPHGHWKTMTFLAALRHDRIDAPWVIDGPINGKVFSAYVEKVLVPTLAQGDIVVLDNLGSHKGKPARAAIRAAGAHLLFLPPYSPDLNPIEQVFAKLKHLMRKARARAFDDTWRMVGKTLDDFAPDECDNYLTNSGYVSV
;
A
#
# COMPACT_ATOMS: atom_id res chain seq x y z
N MET A 1 6.36 14.40 2.39
CA MET A 1 7.52 13.85 1.65
C MET A 1 8.08 14.92 0.73
N GLU A 2 9.39 15.13 0.72
CA GLU A 2 10.06 16.11 -0.12
C GLU A 2 10.62 15.46 -1.39
N PRO A 3 10.71 16.20 -2.53
CA PRO A 3 11.35 15.71 -3.74
C PRO A 3 12.84 15.41 -3.46
N LEU A 4 13.32 14.26 -3.90
CA LEU A 4 14.72 13.84 -3.70
C LEU A 4 15.71 14.55 -4.62
N ARG A 5 15.24 15.21 -5.68
CA ARG A 5 16.04 15.88 -6.71
C ARG A 5 15.35 17.16 -7.17
N GLY A 6 16.13 18.14 -7.62
CA GLY A 6 15.66 19.37 -8.22
C GLY A 6 16.63 19.85 -9.30
N TRP A 7 16.20 20.82 -10.12
CA TRP A 7 17.02 21.47 -11.13
C TRP A 7 17.43 22.85 -10.64
N GLY A 8 18.67 23.24 -10.87
CA GLY A 8 19.23 24.54 -10.52
C GLY A 8 20.44 24.88 -11.37
N PRO A 9 21.01 26.08 -11.23
CA PRO A 9 22.19 26.51 -11.97
C PRO A 9 23.36 25.55 -11.76
N ARG A 10 24.14 25.35 -12.83
CA ARG A 10 25.30 24.45 -12.78
C ARG A 10 26.32 24.96 -11.78
N LYS A 11 26.79 24.10 -10.87
CA LYS A 11 27.73 24.39 -9.78
C LYS A 11 27.12 25.06 -8.54
N GLU A 12 25.83 25.28 -8.48
CA GLU A 12 25.19 25.77 -7.25
C GLU A 12 24.51 24.62 -6.49
N ARG A 13 24.65 24.64 -5.16
CA ARG A 13 23.96 23.66 -4.32
C ARG A 13 22.52 24.10 -4.14
N LEU A 14 21.58 23.26 -4.52
CA LEU A 14 20.16 23.49 -4.26
C LEU A 14 19.91 23.47 -2.75
N LYS A 15 19.41 24.58 -2.23
CA LYS A 15 18.98 24.68 -0.83
C LYS A 15 17.45 24.58 -0.83
N ALA A 16 16.91 23.63 -0.12
CA ALA A 16 15.48 23.51 0.15
C ALA A 16 15.25 23.59 1.66
N HIS A 17 14.22 24.32 2.08
CA HIS A 17 13.80 24.32 3.47
C HIS A 17 13.02 23.03 3.74
N VAL A 18 13.59 22.17 4.56
CA VAL A 18 12.89 20.99 5.08
C VAL A 18 12.04 21.46 6.29
N PRO A 19 10.73 21.20 6.30
CA PRO A 19 9.92 21.52 7.46
C PRO A 19 10.46 20.79 8.69
N HIS A 20 10.86 21.54 9.71
CA HIS A 20 11.18 20.98 11.01
C HIS A 20 9.89 20.71 11.76
N GLY A 21 9.61 19.45 12.07
CA GLY A 21 8.48 19.02 12.87
C GLY A 21 8.61 17.54 13.24
N HIS A 22 7.88 17.10 14.25
CA HIS A 22 7.79 15.68 14.56
C HIS A 22 7.13 14.95 13.37
N TRP A 23 7.90 14.07 12.74
CA TRP A 23 7.40 13.22 11.66
C TRP A 23 6.39 12.23 12.24
N LYS A 24 5.11 12.48 11.99
CA LYS A 24 4.09 11.48 12.30
C LYS A 24 4.18 10.36 11.30
N THR A 25 4.26 9.14 11.79
CA THR A 25 4.19 7.95 10.94
C THR A 25 2.76 7.78 10.47
N MET A 26 2.56 7.72 9.17
CA MET A 26 1.29 7.37 8.56
C MET A 26 1.47 6.03 7.84
N THR A 27 0.57 5.10 8.11
CA THR A 27 0.54 3.80 7.44
C THR A 27 -0.64 3.74 6.50
N PHE A 28 -0.39 3.34 5.27
CA PHE A 28 -1.40 3.05 4.27
C PHE A 28 -1.46 1.54 4.01
N LEU A 29 -2.64 0.98 4.08
CA LEU A 29 -2.95 -0.42 3.76
C LEU A 29 -3.94 -0.45 2.61
N ALA A 30 -3.79 -1.40 1.71
CA ALA A 30 -4.72 -1.67 0.62
C ALA A 30 -4.54 -3.11 0.13
N ALA A 31 -5.44 -3.55 -0.71
CA ALA A 31 -5.33 -4.79 -1.49
C ALA A 31 -5.28 -4.46 -2.98
N LEU A 32 -4.46 -5.16 -3.73
CA LEU A 32 -4.41 -5.10 -5.20
C LEU A 32 -5.23 -6.27 -5.76
N ARG A 33 -6.17 -5.96 -6.63
CA ARG A 33 -6.88 -6.90 -7.50
C ARG A 33 -6.43 -6.70 -8.96
N HIS A 34 -6.83 -7.60 -9.83
CA HIS A 34 -6.49 -7.52 -11.25
C HIS A 34 -7.05 -6.26 -11.95
N ASP A 35 -8.10 -5.67 -11.41
CA ASP A 35 -8.84 -4.56 -12.01
C ASP A 35 -8.86 -3.28 -11.18
N ARG A 36 -8.41 -3.33 -9.92
CA ARG A 36 -8.50 -2.17 -9.00
C ARG A 36 -7.65 -2.31 -7.75
N ILE A 37 -7.49 -1.18 -7.07
CA ILE A 37 -7.04 -1.13 -5.67
C ILE A 37 -8.27 -1.21 -4.77
N ASP A 38 -8.27 -2.15 -3.84
CA ASP A 38 -9.40 -2.45 -2.96
C ASP A 38 -9.02 -2.29 -1.49
N ALA A 39 -10.00 -2.22 -0.59
CA ALA A 39 -9.83 -2.17 0.85
C ALA A 39 -8.79 -1.13 1.34
N PRO A 40 -8.81 0.14 0.86
CA PRO A 40 -7.86 1.15 1.29
C PRO A 40 -8.12 1.59 2.73
N TRP A 41 -7.06 1.70 3.53
CA TRP A 41 -7.13 2.22 4.89
C TRP A 41 -5.88 3.03 5.25
N VAL A 42 -6.08 4.22 5.80
CA VAL A 42 -5.02 5.10 6.30
C VAL A 42 -5.06 5.14 7.81
N ILE A 43 -3.91 5.00 8.45
CA ILE A 43 -3.76 4.93 9.91
C ILE A 43 -2.75 6.00 10.33
N ASP A 44 -3.10 6.80 11.34
CA ASP A 44 -2.17 7.71 12.02
C ASP A 44 -1.35 6.89 13.04
N GLY A 45 -0.24 6.32 12.59
CA GLY A 45 0.66 5.53 13.42
C GLY A 45 1.30 4.34 12.68
N PRO A 46 2.18 3.61 13.38
CA PRO A 46 2.81 2.41 12.85
C PRO A 46 1.87 1.22 12.84
N ILE A 47 2.06 0.31 11.89
CA ILE A 47 1.37 -0.97 11.84
C ILE A 47 1.88 -1.91 12.92
N ASN A 48 0.96 -2.64 13.54
CA ASN A 48 1.25 -3.76 14.42
C ASN A 48 0.21 -4.88 14.20
N GLY A 49 0.41 -6.03 14.82
CA GLY A 49 -0.47 -7.19 14.62
C GLY A 49 -1.94 -6.96 15.01
N LYS A 50 -2.22 -6.13 16.02
CA LYS A 50 -3.61 -5.78 16.42
C LYS A 50 -4.27 -4.90 15.36
N VAL A 51 -3.56 -3.87 14.90
CA VAL A 51 -4.03 -2.95 13.86
C VAL A 51 -4.23 -3.71 12.54
N PHE A 52 -3.30 -4.59 12.18
CA PHE A 52 -3.44 -5.43 10.99
C PHE A 52 -4.66 -6.37 11.08
N SER A 53 -4.88 -7.00 12.23
CA SER A 53 -6.08 -7.85 12.42
C SER A 53 -7.38 -7.04 12.29
N ALA A 54 -7.42 -5.84 12.87
CA ALA A 54 -8.57 -4.94 12.72
C ALA A 54 -8.81 -4.51 11.26
N TYR A 55 -7.72 -4.23 10.51
CA TYR A 55 -7.80 -3.98 9.07
C TYR A 55 -8.42 -5.16 8.32
N VAL A 56 -7.89 -6.37 8.57
CA VAL A 56 -8.40 -7.57 7.91
C VAL A 56 -9.87 -7.78 8.20
N GLU A 57 -10.29 -7.72 9.46
CA GLU A 57 -11.67 -7.99 9.87
C GLU A 57 -12.67 -6.94 9.36
N LYS A 58 -12.29 -5.65 9.43
CA LYS A 58 -13.23 -4.54 9.19
C LYS A 58 -13.21 -4.00 7.76
N VAL A 59 -12.09 -4.13 7.06
CA VAL A 59 -11.86 -3.47 5.77
C VAL A 59 -11.63 -4.48 4.66
N LEU A 60 -10.74 -5.47 4.86
CA LEU A 60 -10.40 -6.44 3.82
C LEU A 60 -11.49 -7.51 3.66
N VAL A 61 -11.92 -8.17 4.74
CA VAL A 61 -12.89 -9.28 4.70
C VAL A 61 -14.19 -8.89 3.99
N PRO A 62 -14.78 -7.71 4.19
CA PRO A 62 -15.97 -7.30 3.44
C PRO A 62 -15.81 -7.24 1.92
N THR A 63 -14.57 -7.17 1.41
CA THR A 63 -14.29 -7.13 -0.03
C THR A 63 -13.96 -8.51 -0.62
N LEU A 64 -13.78 -9.53 0.23
CA LEU A 64 -13.42 -10.88 -0.19
C LEU A 64 -14.62 -11.67 -0.69
N ALA A 65 -14.41 -12.43 -1.75
CA ALA A 65 -15.32 -13.44 -2.22
C ALA A 65 -14.84 -14.86 -1.85
N GLN A 66 -15.77 -15.81 -1.79
CA GLN A 66 -15.41 -17.20 -1.59
C GLN A 66 -14.49 -17.70 -2.71
N GLY A 67 -13.38 -18.31 -2.33
CA GLY A 67 -12.37 -18.81 -3.26
C GLY A 67 -11.25 -17.81 -3.58
N ASP A 68 -11.34 -16.55 -3.13
CA ASP A 68 -10.25 -15.59 -3.27
C ASP A 68 -8.96 -16.12 -2.64
N ILE A 69 -7.82 -15.78 -3.23
CA ILE A 69 -6.49 -16.07 -2.67
C ILE A 69 -5.87 -14.75 -2.19
N VAL A 70 -5.74 -14.62 -0.88
CA VAL A 70 -5.09 -13.45 -0.26
C VAL A 70 -3.60 -13.75 -0.13
N VAL A 71 -2.79 -13.02 -0.90
CA VAL A 71 -1.34 -13.12 -0.86
C VAL A 71 -0.80 -12.05 0.08
N LEU A 72 -0.01 -12.44 1.06
CA LEU A 72 0.63 -11.55 2.03
C LEU A 72 2.14 -11.75 2.03
N ASP A 73 2.87 -10.67 2.31
CA ASP A 73 4.29 -10.80 2.63
C ASP A 73 4.51 -11.57 3.95
N ASN A 74 5.75 -11.90 4.20
CA ASN A 74 6.11 -12.73 5.37
C ASN A 74 6.40 -11.92 6.64
N LEU A 75 5.83 -10.71 6.77
CA LEU A 75 6.00 -9.89 7.98
C LEU A 75 5.33 -10.51 9.21
N GLY A 76 5.99 -10.37 10.36
CA GLY A 76 5.48 -10.90 11.63
C GLY A 76 4.11 -10.35 12.02
N SER A 77 3.82 -9.08 11.72
CA SER A 77 2.52 -8.43 11.97
C SER A 77 1.37 -9.06 11.18
N HIS A 78 1.64 -9.67 10.01
CA HIS A 78 0.65 -10.29 9.13
C HIS A 78 0.31 -11.74 9.54
N LYS A 79 1.08 -12.34 10.44
CA LYS A 79 0.93 -13.75 10.85
C LYS A 79 -0.04 -13.98 12.00
N GLY A 80 -0.75 -12.95 12.46
CA GLY A 80 -1.67 -13.04 13.59
C GLY A 80 -2.78 -14.08 13.37
N LYS A 81 -3.06 -14.88 14.42
CA LYS A 81 -4.15 -15.87 14.37
C LYS A 81 -5.51 -15.27 14.03
N PRO A 82 -5.91 -14.09 14.59
CA PRO A 82 -7.21 -13.47 14.26
C PRO A 82 -7.35 -13.13 12.77
N ALA A 83 -6.34 -12.49 12.16
CA ALA A 83 -6.37 -12.16 10.74
C ALA A 83 -6.53 -13.41 9.86
N ARG A 84 -5.77 -14.46 10.15
CA ARG A 84 -5.87 -15.74 9.42
C ARG A 84 -7.26 -16.37 9.55
N ALA A 85 -7.82 -16.35 10.76
CA ALA A 85 -9.14 -16.91 11.03
C ALA A 85 -10.23 -16.15 10.28
N ALA A 86 -10.15 -14.81 10.26
CA ALA A 86 -11.10 -13.95 9.57
C ALA A 86 -11.09 -14.19 8.05
N ILE A 87 -9.91 -14.27 7.41
CA ILE A 87 -9.77 -14.55 5.98
C ILE A 87 -10.37 -15.93 5.65
N ARG A 88 -10.07 -16.95 6.44
CA ARG A 88 -10.61 -18.29 6.23
C ARG A 88 -12.12 -18.36 6.42
N ALA A 89 -12.64 -17.66 7.44
CA ALA A 89 -14.08 -17.60 7.69
C ALA A 89 -14.86 -16.94 6.55
N ALA A 90 -14.21 -16.03 5.80
CA ALA A 90 -14.76 -15.44 4.58
C ALA A 90 -14.73 -16.42 3.37
N GLY A 91 -14.22 -17.63 3.54
CA GLY A 91 -14.09 -18.61 2.45
C GLY A 91 -12.91 -18.35 1.52
N ALA A 92 -11.99 -17.48 1.91
CA ALA A 92 -10.79 -17.16 1.14
C ALA A 92 -9.58 -18.00 1.60
N HIS A 93 -8.62 -18.19 0.69
CA HIS A 93 -7.36 -18.87 0.96
C HIS A 93 -6.27 -17.85 1.31
N LEU A 94 -5.32 -18.25 2.14
CA LEU A 94 -4.20 -17.40 2.55
C LEU A 94 -2.88 -18.01 2.10
N LEU A 95 -2.09 -17.21 1.37
CA LEU A 95 -0.75 -17.56 0.92
C LEU A 95 0.25 -16.54 1.46
N PHE A 96 1.34 -17.01 2.07
CA PHE A 96 2.46 -16.14 2.44
C PHE A 96 3.59 -16.26 1.44
N LEU A 97 4.09 -15.10 1.02
CA LEU A 97 5.28 -15.03 0.18
C LEU A 97 6.53 -15.53 0.91
N PRO A 98 7.55 -16.01 0.20
CA PRO A 98 8.84 -16.29 0.81
C PRO A 98 9.41 -15.06 1.52
N PRO A 99 10.26 -15.24 2.53
CA PRO A 99 10.97 -14.12 3.16
C PRO A 99 11.80 -13.35 2.12
N TYR A 100 11.86 -12.02 2.26
CA TYR A 100 12.68 -11.13 1.42
C TYR A 100 12.39 -11.21 -0.08
N SER A 101 11.13 -11.41 -0.48
CA SER A 101 10.71 -11.48 -1.88
C SER A 101 9.73 -10.35 -2.27
N PRO A 102 10.16 -9.08 -2.25
CA PRO A 102 9.28 -7.96 -2.62
C PRO A 102 8.93 -7.94 -4.11
N ASP A 103 9.75 -8.55 -4.95
CA ASP A 103 9.53 -8.76 -6.39
C ASP A 103 8.31 -9.64 -6.67
N LEU A 104 7.98 -10.55 -5.77
CA LEU A 104 6.77 -11.38 -5.84
C LEU A 104 5.54 -10.70 -5.23
N ASN A 105 5.67 -9.48 -4.71
CA ASN A 105 4.58 -8.73 -4.10
C ASN A 105 4.16 -7.55 -4.99
N PRO A 106 3.16 -7.73 -5.87
CA PRO A 106 2.80 -6.72 -6.87
C PRO A 106 2.33 -5.39 -6.28
N ILE A 107 1.79 -5.37 -5.06
CA ILE A 107 1.33 -4.14 -4.40
C ILE A 107 2.49 -3.16 -4.07
N GLU A 108 3.73 -3.63 -4.05
CA GLU A 108 4.90 -2.76 -3.88
C GLU A 108 5.04 -1.77 -5.04
N GLN A 109 4.63 -2.15 -6.26
CA GLN A 109 4.61 -1.27 -7.42
C GLN A 109 3.55 -0.16 -7.26
N VAL A 110 2.38 -0.50 -6.70
CA VAL A 110 1.32 0.47 -6.32
C VAL A 110 1.87 1.46 -5.31
N PHE A 111 2.53 0.99 -4.25
CA PHE A 111 3.11 1.85 -3.23
C PHE A 111 4.23 2.74 -3.76
N ALA A 112 5.02 2.25 -4.71
CA ALA A 112 6.06 3.05 -5.37
C ALA A 112 5.44 4.22 -6.15
N LYS A 113 4.42 3.98 -6.97
CA LYS A 113 3.67 5.01 -7.70
C LYS A 113 3.00 5.99 -6.74
N LEU A 114 2.29 5.49 -5.73
CA LEU A 114 1.61 6.32 -4.73
C LEU A 114 2.60 7.26 -4.02
N LYS A 115 3.72 6.74 -3.55
CA LYS A 115 4.80 7.54 -2.93
C LYS A 115 5.35 8.60 -3.88
N HIS A 116 5.50 8.27 -5.16
CA HIS A 116 5.95 9.24 -6.18
C HIS A 116 4.95 10.39 -6.33
N LEU A 117 3.67 10.08 -6.51
CA LEU A 117 2.60 11.07 -6.68
C LEU A 117 2.45 11.96 -5.44
N MET A 118 2.51 11.38 -4.24
CA MET A 118 2.47 12.13 -2.98
C MET A 118 3.66 13.11 -2.83
N ARG A 119 4.88 12.69 -3.22
CA ARG A 119 6.05 13.59 -3.23
C ARG A 119 5.87 14.75 -4.20
N LYS A 120 5.35 14.48 -5.40
CA LYS A 120 5.08 15.49 -6.42
C LYS A 120 4.06 16.53 -5.94
N ALA A 121 3.05 16.09 -5.24
CA ALA A 121 1.97 16.95 -4.76
C ALA A 121 2.32 17.75 -3.50
N ARG A 122 3.45 17.49 -2.84
CA ARG A 122 3.93 18.20 -1.65
C ARG A 122 2.92 18.33 -0.51
N ALA A 123 2.06 17.33 -0.34
CA ALA A 123 1.10 17.33 0.77
C ALA A 123 1.85 17.43 2.12
N ARG A 124 1.48 18.40 2.95
CA ARG A 124 2.17 18.72 4.21
C ARG A 124 1.35 18.41 5.44
N ALA A 125 0.01 18.42 5.31
CA ALA A 125 -0.89 18.09 6.40
C ALA A 125 -1.40 16.65 6.28
N PHE A 126 -1.78 16.05 7.42
CA PHE A 126 -2.36 14.71 7.47
C PHE A 126 -3.63 14.61 6.62
N ASP A 127 -4.54 15.58 6.78
CA ASP A 127 -5.82 15.61 6.04
C ASP A 127 -5.62 15.78 4.52
N ASP A 128 -4.61 16.55 4.10
CA ASP A 128 -4.29 16.70 2.69
C ASP A 128 -3.70 15.42 2.12
N THR A 129 -2.88 14.74 2.90
CA THR A 129 -2.24 13.48 2.50
C THR A 129 -3.28 12.38 2.30
N TRP A 130 -4.20 12.23 3.24
CA TRP A 130 -5.22 11.20 3.16
C TRP A 130 -6.23 11.45 2.04
N ARG A 131 -6.67 12.71 1.83
CA ARG A 131 -7.55 13.08 0.69
C ARG A 131 -6.85 12.83 -0.65
N MET A 132 -5.56 13.09 -0.70
CA MET A 132 -4.76 12.83 -1.89
C MET A 132 -4.60 11.34 -2.16
N VAL A 133 -4.36 10.52 -1.14
CA VAL A 133 -4.37 9.06 -1.28
C VAL A 133 -5.68 8.61 -1.92
N GLY A 134 -6.84 9.06 -1.41
CA GLY A 134 -8.14 8.72 -1.96
C GLY A 134 -8.27 9.08 -3.45
N LYS A 135 -7.93 10.32 -3.82
CA LYS A 135 -7.96 10.75 -5.24
C LYS A 135 -6.98 9.99 -6.12
N THR A 136 -5.79 9.66 -5.58
CA THR A 136 -4.77 8.96 -6.36
C THR A 136 -5.13 7.50 -6.60
N LEU A 137 -5.97 6.89 -5.77
CA LEU A 137 -6.46 5.52 -6.01
C LEU A 137 -7.34 5.44 -7.26
N ASP A 138 -8.05 6.52 -7.60
CA ASP A 138 -8.85 6.61 -8.83
C ASP A 138 -7.96 6.69 -10.11
N ASP A 139 -6.68 7.02 -9.95
CA ASP A 139 -5.71 7.10 -11.05
C ASP A 139 -5.09 5.73 -11.43
N PHE A 140 -5.48 4.65 -10.75
CA PHE A 140 -5.03 3.30 -11.08
C PHE A 140 -6.02 2.62 -12.03
N ALA A 141 -5.66 2.58 -13.31
CA ALA A 141 -6.48 1.93 -14.32
C ALA A 141 -6.48 0.39 -14.15
N PRO A 142 -7.55 -0.31 -14.57
CA PRO A 142 -7.60 -1.78 -14.54
C PRO A 142 -6.42 -2.45 -15.20
N ASP A 143 -6.06 -2.01 -16.42
CA ASP A 143 -4.91 -2.56 -17.17
C ASP A 143 -3.59 -2.38 -16.41
N GLU A 144 -3.45 -1.28 -15.67
CA GLU A 144 -2.27 -1.04 -14.85
C GLU A 144 -2.20 -2.00 -13.66
N CYS A 145 -3.33 -2.26 -13.01
CA CYS A 145 -3.42 -3.23 -11.92
C CYS A 145 -3.07 -4.66 -12.39
N ASP A 146 -3.57 -5.06 -13.55
CA ASP A 146 -3.26 -6.35 -14.17
C ASP A 146 -1.77 -6.46 -14.54
N ASN A 147 -1.19 -5.40 -15.08
CA ASN A 147 0.24 -5.33 -15.39
C ASN A 147 1.12 -5.50 -14.14
N TYR A 148 0.73 -4.97 -12.99
CA TYR A 148 1.47 -5.17 -11.74
C TYR A 148 1.48 -6.63 -11.30
N LEU A 149 0.35 -7.32 -11.45
CA LEU A 149 0.25 -8.75 -11.18
C LEU A 149 1.12 -9.56 -12.17
N THR A 150 1.01 -9.28 -13.44
CA THR A 150 1.80 -9.94 -14.50
C THR A 150 3.29 -9.75 -14.29
N ASN A 151 3.75 -8.53 -13.95
CA ASN A 151 5.15 -8.22 -13.67
C ASN A 151 5.72 -9.01 -12.48
N SER A 152 4.86 -9.37 -11.53
CA SER A 152 5.25 -10.19 -10.36
C SER A 152 5.03 -11.69 -10.58
N GLY A 153 4.72 -12.12 -11.83
CA GLY A 153 4.60 -13.52 -12.21
C GLY A 153 3.20 -14.12 -11.98
N TYR A 154 2.20 -13.31 -11.63
CA TYR A 154 0.80 -13.77 -11.55
C TYR A 154 0.14 -13.61 -12.92
N VAL A 155 -0.45 -14.68 -13.40
CA VAL A 155 -1.17 -14.70 -14.69
C VAL A 155 -2.66 -14.67 -14.38
N SER A 156 -3.39 -13.72 -15.00
CA SER A 156 -4.85 -13.76 -15.02
C SER A 156 -5.30 -14.95 -15.88
N VAL A 157 -6.06 -15.85 -15.31
CA VAL A 157 -6.63 -17.02 -16.03
C VAL A 157 -8.04 -16.69 -16.46
#